data_20866cf26dee41fbb36d35a751e5f288
#
_entry.id   20866cf26dee41fbb36d35a751e5f288
#
_cell.length_a   1.000
_cell.length_b   1.000
_cell.length_c   1.000
_cell.angle_alpha   90.00
_cell.angle_beta   90.00
_cell.angle_gamma   90.00
#
_symmetry.space_group_name_H-M   'P 1'
#
loop_
_entity.id
_entity.type
_entity.pdbx_description
1 polymer ?
#
loop_
_entity_poly.entity_id
_entity_poly.type
_entity_poly.pdbx_seq_one_letter_code
_entity_poly.pdbx_strand_id
1 'polypeptide(L)'
;MNKKITIIAVSFIIIINSLIFVFASNKSKTPHRIDEKVLTVIAGQLSEGEVLGNILAKQGVELLDVSLITNTLNKIFNLRKCNVGDKWKLYLDSKGNFNKFEYYDGPMEFYVVEPDINNNTFIASTHEIKAKKIIRGTRGKIKNSLYQSMTSLNVHPEMVVQFAEIFASTIDFFTDCRPDDEFSILWDSYVDKDGVVLKDINILAASYTRSGYTHNAFYYKTPDGNGNYYDENGDSVEAVFLKAPLNYRRISSYFTRKRYHPILKKYRPHLGIDYAAPRGTPISAIGDGVITAAGRRRDGLGTTIIIKHPNNHKSWYGHLSKIAKGVLRGSRVKKGQVIGYVGATGLATGPHLDFRLQNGKTFVNFLALKMPPSHPLPEKYQKNFEVAKNMLMETTDNLKPGEITFFQNKKARKLYSLY
;
A
#
# COMPACT_ATOMS: atom_id res chain seq x y z
N MET A 1 28.36 14.21 30.49
CA MET A 1 27.21 15.11 30.78
C MET A 1 26.02 14.61 29.98
N ASN A 2 25.15 13.82 30.64
CA ASN A 2 23.97 13.22 30.03
C ASN A 2 22.80 14.19 30.10
N LYS A 3 22.24 14.60 28.95
CA LYS A 3 20.94 15.28 28.91
C LYS A 3 19.86 14.24 28.52
N LYS A 4 19.07 13.85 29.50
CA LYS A 4 17.82 13.13 29.32
C LYS A 4 16.81 14.08 28.67
N ILE A 5 16.28 13.71 27.49
CA ILE A 5 15.14 14.41 26.88
C ILE A 5 13.89 13.71 27.40
N THR A 6 13.15 14.43 28.24
CA THR A 6 11.82 14.01 28.73
C THR A 6 10.79 14.39 27.66
N ILE A 7 10.17 13.39 27.02
CA ILE A 7 9.05 13.60 26.12
C ILE A 7 7.78 13.71 26.98
N ILE A 8 7.22 14.93 27.05
CA ILE A 8 5.92 15.18 27.67
C ILE A 8 4.85 14.89 26.63
N ALA A 9 4.08 13.82 26.86
CA ALA A 9 2.87 13.54 26.10
C ALA A 9 1.78 14.56 26.50
N VAL A 10 1.45 15.48 25.60
CA VAL A 10 0.33 16.43 25.79
C VAL A 10 -0.92 15.75 25.29
N SER A 11 -1.77 15.30 26.21
CA SER A 11 -3.13 14.86 25.91
C SER A 11 -4.00 16.08 25.66
N PHE A 12 -4.41 16.31 24.41
CA PHE A 12 -5.39 17.32 24.06
C PHE A 12 -6.80 16.83 24.42
N ILE A 13 -7.35 17.34 25.51
CA ILE A 13 -8.79 17.22 25.83
C ILE A 13 -9.50 18.35 25.08
N ILE A 14 -10.21 18.02 24.02
CA ILE A 14 -11.11 18.97 23.34
C ILE A 14 -12.45 18.95 24.08
N ILE A 15 -12.67 19.93 24.92
CA ILE A 15 -13.99 20.23 25.49
C ILE A 15 -14.74 21.09 24.47
N ILE A 16 -15.73 20.53 23.81
CA ILE A 16 -16.65 21.28 22.95
C ILE A 16 -17.73 21.89 23.85
N ASN A 17 -17.59 23.19 24.13
CA ASN A 17 -18.67 23.99 24.75
C ASN A 17 -19.73 24.25 23.70
N SER A 18 -20.91 23.65 23.85
CA SER A 18 -22.10 23.98 23.09
C SER A 18 -22.74 25.26 23.66
N LEU A 19 -22.75 26.33 22.87
CA LEU A 19 -23.47 27.58 23.14
C LEU A 19 -24.99 27.33 23.07
N ILE A 20 -25.68 27.51 24.19
CA ILE A 20 -27.14 27.47 24.25
C ILE A 20 -27.65 28.87 23.94
N PHE A 21 -28.36 29.04 22.81
CA PHE A 21 -29.17 30.19 22.55
C PHE A 21 -30.60 29.96 23.12
N VAL A 22 -30.94 30.70 24.17
CA VAL A 22 -32.30 30.70 24.72
C VAL A 22 -33.09 31.79 24.02
N PHE A 23 -34.11 31.42 23.23
CA PHE A 23 -35.19 32.29 22.84
C PHE A 23 -36.43 31.99 23.70
N ALA A 24 -36.82 32.94 24.52
CA ALA A 24 -38.06 32.89 25.26
C ALA A 24 -39.22 33.41 24.38
N SER A 25 -40.27 32.61 24.18
CA SER A 25 -41.60 33.07 23.78
C SER A 25 -42.69 32.08 24.18
N ASN A 26 -43.54 32.54 25.09
CA ASN A 26 -44.94 32.23 25.42
C ASN A 26 -45.61 30.88 25.08
N LYS A 27 -46.02 30.26 26.18
CA LYS A 27 -47.20 29.42 26.49
C LYS A 27 -48.08 28.88 25.35
N SER A 28 -48.06 27.56 25.19
CA SER A 28 -49.29 26.74 25.12
C SER A 28 -48.95 25.26 25.42
N LYS A 29 -49.83 24.65 26.17
CA LYS A 29 -50.04 23.28 26.63
C LYS A 29 -49.11 22.18 26.11
N THR A 30 -48.47 21.48 27.06
CA THR A 30 -47.65 20.28 27.02
C THR A 30 -48.16 19.14 26.14
N PRO A 31 -47.27 18.52 25.38
CA PRO A 31 -47.16 17.07 25.41
C PRO A 31 -45.77 16.63 25.97
N HIS A 32 -45.74 15.45 26.54
CA HIS A 32 -44.63 14.81 27.20
C HIS A 32 -43.26 15.17 26.61
N ARG A 33 -42.43 15.86 27.39
CA ARG A 33 -41.02 16.09 27.15
C ARG A 33 -40.34 14.74 27.25
N ILE A 34 -39.92 14.18 26.12
CA ILE A 34 -38.91 13.16 26.07
C ILE A 34 -37.66 13.82 26.64
N ASP A 35 -37.20 13.41 27.81
CA ASP A 35 -35.92 13.85 28.34
C ASP A 35 -34.86 13.38 27.36
N GLU A 36 -34.28 14.29 26.58
CA GLU A 36 -33.07 14.04 25.82
C GLU A 36 -31.99 13.64 26.84
N LYS A 37 -31.70 12.35 26.90
CA LYS A 37 -30.62 11.78 27.73
C LYS A 37 -29.31 12.46 27.34
N VAL A 38 -28.84 13.38 28.18
CA VAL A 38 -27.50 13.97 27.98
C VAL A 38 -26.49 12.85 28.13
N LEU A 39 -25.82 12.47 27.02
CA LEU A 39 -24.78 11.46 27.00
C LEU A 39 -23.41 12.13 27.04
N THR A 40 -22.54 11.62 27.92
CA THR A 40 -21.11 11.93 27.88
C THR A 40 -20.46 11.04 26.83
N VAL A 41 -19.77 11.64 25.85
CA VAL A 41 -19.07 10.91 24.78
C VAL A 41 -17.57 11.00 25.00
N ILE A 42 -16.93 9.88 25.14
CA ILE A 42 -15.46 9.74 25.24
C ILE A 42 -14.99 9.05 23.96
N ALA A 43 -14.05 9.63 23.25
CA ALA A 43 -13.51 9.08 22.02
C ALA A 43 -11.99 8.95 22.07
N GLY A 44 -11.45 7.93 21.41
CA GLY A 44 -10.02 7.69 21.35
C GLY A 44 -9.61 6.79 20.19
N GLN A 45 -8.34 6.41 20.22
CA GLN A 45 -7.74 5.46 19.29
C GLN A 45 -6.95 4.42 20.07
N LEU A 46 -6.86 3.20 19.54
CA LEU A 46 -6.04 2.13 20.09
C LEU A 46 -4.55 2.49 19.95
N SER A 47 -3.83 2.38 21.05
CA SER A 47 -2.37 2.53 21.09
C SER A 47 -1.68 1.15 21.07
N GLU A 48 -0.37 1.13 20.86
CA GLU A 48 0.42 -0.11 20.90
C GLU A 48 0.30 -0.81 22.27
N GLY A 49 -0.05 -2.09 22.26
CA GLY A 49 -0.24 -2.90 23.45
C GLY A 49 -1.56 -2.67 24.20
N GLU A 50 -2.44 -1.78 23.75
CA GLU A 50 -3.77 -1.60 24.33
C GLU A 50 -4.76 -2.65 23.82
N VAL A 51 -5.68 -3.04 24.70
CA VAL A 51 -6.83 -3.90 24.37
C VAL A 51 -8.11 -3.22 24.79
N LEU A 52 -9.20 -3.48 24.07
CA LEU A 52 -10.50 -2.79 24.27
C LEU A 52 -11.01 -2.91 25.72
N GLY A 53 -10.84 -4.06 26.34
CA GLY A 53 -11.26 -4.26 27.74
C GLY A 53 -10.56 -3.30 28.71
N ASN A 54 -9.26 -3.08 28.53
CA ASN A 54 -8.50 -2.14 29.38
C ASN A 54 -8.92 -0.69 29.15
N ILE A 55 -9.26 -0.34 27.92
CA ILE A 55 -9.76 1.00 27.59
C ILE A 55 -11.06 1.26 28.29
N LEU A 56 -12.04 0.36 28.17
CA LEU A 56 -13.35 0.49 28.82
C LEU A 56 -13.22 0.61 30.35
N ALA A 57 -12.40 -0.25 30.96
CA ALA A 57 -12.14 -0.21 32.41
C ALA A 57 -11.49 1.12 32.85
N LYS A 58 -10.52 1.64 32.10
CA LYS A 58 -9.88 2.96 32.37
C LYS A 58 -10.89 4.12 32.33
N GLN A 59 -11.95 4.00 31.53
CA GLN A 59 -13.01 5.00 31.43
C GLN A 59 -14.13 4.82 32.46
N GLY A 60 -13.96 3.92 33.43
CA GLY A 60 -14.88 3.72 34.54
C GLY A 60 -16.04 2.76 34.28
N VAL A 61 -16.01 2.02 33.16
CA VAL A 61 -16.98 0.95 32.93
C VAL A 61 -16.74 -0.19 33.92
N GLU A 62 -17.79 -0.71 34.55
CA GLU A 62 -17.70 -1.82 35.52
C GLU A 62 -17.09 -3.08 34.86
N LEU A 63 -16.26 -3.84 35.58
CA LEU A 63 -15.54 -4.98 35.03
C LEU A 63 -16.46 -6.07 34.47
N LEU A 64 -17.65 -6.24 35.08
CA LEU A 64 -18.65 -7.18 34.56
C LEU A 64 -19.16 -6.73 33.19
N ASP A 65 -19.49 -5.44 33.04
CA ASP A 65 -19.96 -4.88 31.79
C ASP A 65 -18.84 -4.90 30.71
N VAL A 66 -17.59 -4.60 31.08
CA VAL A 66 -16.44 -4.74 30.18
C VAL A 66 -16.36 -6.14 29.58
N SER A 67 -16.54 -7.18 30.42
CA SER A 67 -16.52 -8.57 29.97
C SER A 67 -17.70 -8.87 29.02
N LEU A 68 -18.88 -8.41 29.37
CA LEU A 68 -20.09 -8.59 28.54
C LEU A 68 -19.99 -7.86 27.21
N ILE A 69 -19.55 -6.60 27.21
CA ILE A 69 -19.36 -5.78 26.01
C ILE A 69 -18.36 -6.44 25.06
N THR A 70 -17.19 -6.81 25.58
CA THR A 70 -16.13 -7.42 24.75
C THR A 70 -16.53 -8.78 24.21
N ASN A 71 -17.20 -9.62 25.01
CA ASN A 71 -17.70 -10.91 24.56
C ASN A 71 -18.81 -10.76 23.50
N THR A 72 -19.68 -9.76 23.67
CA THR A 72 -20.78 -9.50 22.72
C THR A 72 -20.22 -8.96 21.40
N LEU A 73 -19.27 -8.02 21.44
CA LEU A 73 -18.58 -7.54 20.25
C LEU A 73 -17.83 -8.67 19.52
N ASN A 74 -17.18 -9.57 20.27
CA ASN A 74 -16.42 -10.68 19.70
C ASN A 74 -17.28 -11.71 18.93
N LYS A 75 -18.60 -11.69 19.09
CA LYS A 75 -19.51 -12.53 18.29
C LYS A 75 -19.63 -12.08 16.83
N ILE A 76 -19.46 -10.78 16.56
CA ILE A 76 -19.59 -10.19 15.23
C ILE A 76 -18.27 -9.63 14.67
N PHE A 77 -17.31 -9.32 15.53
CA PHE A 77 -15.99 -8.82 15.17
C PHE A 77 -14.90 -9.55 15.97
N ASN A 78 -13.96 -10.18 15.30
CA ASN A 78 -12.86 -10.87 15.97
C ASN A 78 -11.87 -9.88 16.58
N LEU A 79 -11.87 -9.73 17.91
CA LEU A 79 -11.03 -8.77 18.65
C LEU A 79 -9.51 -8.95 18.45
N ARG A 80 -9.05 -10.10 17.91
CA ARG A 80 -7.65 -10.31 17.54
C ARG A 80 -7.24 -9.51 16.28
N LYS A 81 -8.20 -8.94 15.56
CA LYS A 81 -7.99 -8.10 14.39
C LYS A 81 -7.94 -6.62 14.72
N CYS A 82 -8.07 -6.23 15.99
CA CYS A 82 -7.88 -4.86 16.41
C CYS A 82 -6.46 -4.37 16.05
N ASN A 83 -6.36 -3.19 15.47
CA ASN A 83 -5.10 -2.59 15.06
C ASN A 83 -4.83 -1.28 15.82
N VAL A 84 -3.55 -0.94 15.95
CA VAL A 84 -3.14 0.37 16.42
C VAL A 84 -3.71 1.44 15.47
N GLY A 85 -4.35 2.47 16.04
CA GLY A 85 -5.01 3.55 15.30
C GLY A 85 -6.52 3.33 15.07
N ASP A 86 -7.07 2.14 15.33
CA ASP A 86 -8.52 1.93 15.27
C ASP A 86 -9.23 2.86 16.26
N LYS A 87 -10.31 3.48 15.80
CA LYS A 87 -11.05 4.48 16.58
C LYS A 87 -12.13 3.82 17.41
N TRP A 88 -12.46 4.46 18.53
CA TRP A 88 -13.58 4.03 19.37
C TRP A 88 -14.28 5.22 19.98
N LYS A 89 -15.58 5.04 20.36
CA LYS A 89 -16.36 5.99 21.12
C LYS A 89 -17.14 5.26 22.20
N LEU A 90 -17.07 5.78 23.41
CA LEU A 90 -17.83 5.32 24.55
C LEU A 90 -18.87 6.38 24.93
N TYR A 91 -20.10 5.97 25.10
CA TYR A 91 -21.22 6.79 25.51
C TYR A 91 -21.65 6.38 26.91
N LEU A 92 -21.66 7.34 27.85
CA LEU A 92 -22.11 7.15 29.22
C LEU A 92 -23.33 8.02 29.48
N ASP A 93 -24.25 7.54 30.32
CA ASP A 93 -25.39 8.35 30.77
C ASP A 93 -24.96 9.43 31.77
N SER A 94 -25.92 10.28 32.23
CA SER A 94 -25.66 11.33 33.18
C SER A 94 -25.18 10.87 34.55
N LYS A 95 -25.30 9.59 34.86
CA LYS A 95 -24.82 8.95 36.10
C LYS A 95 -23.47 8.22 35.92
N GLY A 96 -22.94 8.24 34.70
CA GLY A 96 -21.70 7.55 34.37
C GLY A 96 -21.88 6.06 33.99
N ASN A 97 -23.12 5.56 33.87
CA ASN A 97 -23.36 4.18 33.46
C ASN A 97 -23.15 4.02 31.96
N PHE A 98 -22.77 2.81 31.55
CA PHE A 98 -22.62 2.43 30.14
C PHE A 98 -23.94 2.60 29.37
N ASN A 99 -23.86 3.26 28.22
CA ASN A 99 -24.99 3.43 27.31
C ASN A 99 -24.74 2.79 25.95
N LYS A 100 -23.58 3.07 25.34
CA LYS A 100 -23.23 2.55 24.02
C LYS A 100 -21.72 2.55 23.83
N PHE A 101 -21.20 1.59 23.07
CA PHE A 101 -19.82 1.58 22.60
C PHE A 101 -19.77 1.41 21.08
N GLU A 102 -19.01 2.25 20.41
CA GLU A 102 -18.75 2.16 18.98
C GLU A 102 -17.28 1.86 18.75
N TYR A 103 -17.00 0.87 17.91
CA TYR A 103 -15.66 0.47 17.52
C TYR A 103 -15.53 0.51 16.00
N TYR A 104 -14.49 1.17 15.50
CA TYR A 104 -14.20 1.40 14.08
C TYR A 104 -12.93 0.66 13.71
N ASP A 105 -13.06 -0.49 13.04
CA ASP A 105 -11.91 -1.30 12.55
C ASP A 105 -11.37 -0.80 11.20
N GLY A 106 -11.88 0.32 10.73
CA GLY A 106 -11.51 0.96 9.49
C GLY A 106 -12.45 2.11 9.15
N PRO A 107 -12.31 2.67 7.95
CA PRO A 107 -13.04 3.88 7.58
C PRO A 107 -14.46 3.62 7.07
N MET A 108 -14.86 2.38 6.80
CA MET A 108 -16.12 2.05 6.09
C MET A 108 -17.17 1.38 6.95
N GLU A 109 -16.75 0.71 8.02
CA GLU A 109 -17.63 -0.03 8.92
C GLU A 109 -17.34 0.33 10.37
N PHE A 110 -18.34 0.19 11.21
CA PHE A 110 -18.18 0.27 12.66
C PHE A 110 -19.18 -0.66 13.35
N TYR A 111 -18.81 -1.06 14.54
CA TYR A 111 -19.59 -1.97 15.37
C TYR A 111 -20.15 -1.22 16.56
N VAL A 112 -21.41 -1.46 16.87
CA VAL A 112 -22.11 -0.85 18.01
C VAL A 112 -22.44 -1.94 19.00
N VAL A 113 -22.13 -1.70 20.28
CA VAL A 113 -22.61 -2.51 21.39
C VAL A 113 -23.46 -1.61 22.29
N GLU A 114 -24.67 -2.07 22.59
CA GLU A 114 -25.63 -1.35 23.41
C GLU A 114 -26.41 -2.31 24.32
N PRO A 115 -27.02 -1.81 25.44
CA PRO A 115 -27.83 -2.64 26.32
C PRO A 115 -29.09 -3.18 25.62
N ASP A 116 -29.35 -4.45 25.77
CA ASP A 116 -30.65 -5.07 25.47
C ASP A 116 -31.53 -5.06 26.74
N ILE A 117 -32.41 -4.06 26.81
CA ILE A 117 -33.26 -3.80 27.96
C ILE A 117 -34.21 -4.98 28.23
N ASN A 118 -34.62 -5.71 27.18
CA ASN A 118 -35.59 -6.79 27.30
C ASN A 118 -34.99 -8.04 27.92
N ASN A 119 -33.69 -8.30 27.63
CA ASN A 119 -33.01 -9.54 28.03
C ASN A 119 -31.94 -9.32 29.12
N ASN A 120 -31.82 -8.09 29.65
CA ASN A 120 -30.81 -7.72 30.66
C ASN A 120 -29.38 -8.16 30.24
N THR A 121 -29.03 -7.92 28.99
CA THR A 121 -27.75 -8.28 28.37
C THR A 121 -27.32 -7.16 27.39
N PHE A 122 -26.33 -7.43 26.53
CA PHE A 122 -25.91 -6.54 25.47
C PHE A 122 -26.15 -7.15 24.09
N ILE A 123 -26.44 -6.30 23.10
CA ILE A 123 -26.51 -6.66 21.69
C ILE A 123 -25.40 -5.94 20.93
N ALA A 124 -24.91 -6.57 19.86
CA ALA A 124 -23.94 -5.97 18.96
C ALA A 124 -24.50 -5.96 17.54
N SER A 125 -24.25 -4.88 16.82
CA SER A 125 -24.67 -4.67 15.43
C SER A 125 -23.54 -4.07 14.60
N THR A 126 -23.49 -4.43 13.30
CA THR A 126 -22.56 -3.85 12.32
C THR A 126 -23.26 -2.72 11.58
N HIS A 127 -22.56 -1.62 11.39
CA HIS A 127 -23.03 -0.45 10.66
C HIS A 127 -22.04 -0.05 9.58
N GLU A 128 -22.57 0.36 8.43
CA GLU A 128 -21.77 0.89 7.32
C GLU A 128 -21.79 2.42 7.34
N ILE A 129 -20.65 3.06 7.06
CA ILE A 129 -20.58 4.50 6.86
C ILE A 129 -21.01 4.80 5.43
N LYS A 130 -22.07 5.61 5.27
CA LYS A 130 -22.52 6.06 3.95
C LYS A 130 -21.44 6.93 3.32
N ALA A 131 -20.69 6.32 2.39
CA ALA A 131 -19.61 6.97 1.70
C ALA A 131 -19.98 7.29 0.25
N LYS A 132 -19.43 8.40 -0.24
CA LYS A 132 -19.52 8.80 -1.65
C LYS A 132 -18.15 8.62 -2.30
N LYS A 133 -18.14 8.02 -3.48
CA LYS A 133 -16.91 7.89 -4.28
C LYS A 133 -16.61 9.21 -5.02
N ILE A 134 -15.38 9.68 -4.92
CA ILE A 134 -14.88 10.89 -5.62
C ILE A 134 -13.54 10.58 -6.28
N ILE A 135 -13.16 11.40 -7.27
CA ILE A 135 -11.83 11.34 -7.88
C ILE A 135 -11.01 12.50 -7.34
N ARG A 136 -9.77 12.19 -6.98
CA ARG A 136 -8.75 13.14 -6.51
C ARG A 136 -7.53 13.04 -7.38
N GLY A 137 -6.77 14.11 -7.49
CA GLY A 137 -5.50 14.05 -8.21
C GLY A 137 -4.59 15.20 -7.87
N THR A 138 -3.33 15.03 -8.17
CA THR A 138 -2.29 16.07 -8.04
C THR A 138 -1.17 15.82 -9.05
N ARG A 139 -0.40 16.87 -9.31
CA ARG A 139 0.86 16.76 -10.05
C ARG A 139 1.94 17.62 -9.39
N GLY A 140 3.18 17.20 -9.54
CA GLY A 140 4.30 17.88 -8.91
C GLY A 140 5.64 17.47 -9.49
N LYS A 141 6.70 18.03 -8.90
CA LYS A 141 8.09 17.71 -9.24
C LYS A 141 8.76 16.98 -8.07
N ILE A 142 9.68 16.11 -8.43
CA ILE A 142 10.55 15.46 -7.44
C ILE A 142 11.53 16.51 -6.89
N LYS A 143 11.61 16.62 -5.58
CA LYS A 143 12.62 17.44 -4.90
C LYS A 143 13.77 16.59 -4.38
N ASN A 144 13.48 15.65 -3.51
CA ASN A 144 14.46 14.75 -2.89
C ASN A 144 14.21 13.28 -3.24
N SER A 145 12.97 12.81 -3.04
CA SER A 145 12.53 11.46 -3.36
C SER A 145 11.07 11.49 -3.80
N LEU A 146 10.62 10.45 -4.52
CA LEU A 146 9.22 10.27 -4.87
C LEU A 146 8.33 10.33 -3.62
N TYR A 147 8.69 9.56 -2.59
CA TYR A 147 7.93 9.47 -1.34
C TYR A 147 7.73 10.84 -0.68
N GLN A 148 8.83 11.56 -0.42
CA GLN A 148 8.76 12.88 0.22
C GLN A 148 8.01 13.91 -0.64
N SER A 149 8.22 13.88 -1.96
CA SER A 149 7.58 14.84 -2.85
C SER A 149 6.06 14.63 -2.93
N MET A 150 5.60 13.39 -3.02
CA MET A 150 4.17 13.07 -3.05
C MET A 150 3.49 13.26 -1.69
N THR A 151 4.12 12.82 -0.59
CA THR A 151 3.54 12.99 0.76
C THR A 151 3.47 14.46 1.18
N SER A 152 4.41 15.31 0.75
CA SER A 152 4.35 16.76 0.97
C SER A 152 3.14 17.42 0.29
N LEU A 153 2.55 16.78 -0.71
CA LEU A 153 1.31 17.17 -1.37
C LEU A 153 0.07 16.45 -0.80
N ASN A 154 0.17 15.87 0.41
CA ASN A 154 -0.90 15.12 1.07
C ASN A 154 -1.40 13.88 0.29
N VAL A 155 -0.55 13.29 -0.55
CA VAL A 155 -0.80 11.95 -1.11
C VAL A 155 -0.51 10.93 -0.03
N HIS A 156 -1.49 10.04 0.24
CA HIS A 156 -1.33 9.03 1.28
C HIS A 156 -0.20 8.05 0.95
N PRO A 157 0.60 7.60 1.93
CA PRO A 157 1.72 6.68 1.71
C PRO A 157 1.39 5.45 0.87
N GLU A 158 0.21 4.86 1.03
CA GLU A 158 -0.24 3.71 0.24
C GLU A 158 -0.34 4.03 -1.25
N MET A 159 -0.80 5.24 -1.62
CA MET A 159 -0.86 5.67 -3.02
C MET A 159 0.54 5.88 -3.61
N VAL A 160 1.50 6.34 -2.80
CA VAL A 160 2.90 6.46 -3.23
C VAL A 160 3.50 5.09 -3.52
N VAL A 161 3.22 4.10 -2.67
CA VAL A 161 3.67 2.71 -2.89
C VAL A 161 3.03 2.14 -4.16
N GLN A 162 1.71 2.27 -4.33
CA GLN A 162 1.02 1.82 -5.55
C GLN A 162 1.59 2.50 -6.81
N PHE A 163 1.87 3.81 -6.76
CA PHE A 163 2.50 4.54 -7.87
C PHE A 163 3.86 3.94 -8.22
N ALA A 164 4.71 3.68 -7.24
CA ALA A 164 6.00 3.06 -7.45
C ALA A 164 5.88 1.63 -8.02
N GLU A 165 4.91 0.86 -7.57
CA GLU A 165 4.63 -0.50 -8.06
C GLU A 165 4.16 -0.51 -9.52
N ILE A 166 3.31 0.45 -9.94
CA ILE A 166 2.86 0.58 -11.33
C ILE A 166 4.05 0.69 -12.28
N PHE A 167 5.04 1.50 -11.94
CA PHE A 167 6.21 1.74 -12.80
C PHE A 167 7.43 0.88 -12.45
N ALA A 168 7.34 -0.05 -11.49
CA ALA A 168 8.49 -0.82 -10.97
C ALA A 168 9.22 -1.66 -12.03
N SER A 169 8.55 -1.98 -13.14
CA SER A 169 9.15 -2.68 -14.27
C SER A 169 9.89 -1.76 -15.25
N THR A 170 9.62 -0.45 -15.17
CA THR A 170 10.18 0.55 -16.09
C THR A 170 11.15 1.51 -15.39
N ILE A 171 10.88 1.85 -14.14
CA ILE A 171 11.61 2.85 -13.36
C ILE A 171 12.06 2.22 -12.04
N ASP A 172 13.33 2.36 -11.71
CA ASP A 172 13.86 2.08 -10.37
C ASP A 172 13.89 3.39 -9.56
N PHE A 173 12.84 3.64 -8.77
CA PHE A 173 12.72 4.88 -7.98
C PHE A 173 13.80 5.06 -6.91
N PHE A 174 14.60 4.05 -6.62
CA PHE A 174 15.75 4.19 -5.72
C PHE A 174 16.99 4.76 -6.42
N THR A 175 17.15 4.46 -7.71
CA THR A 175 18.36 4.83 -8.47
C THR A 175 18.11 5.75 -9.65
N ASP A 176 16.92 5.72 -10.21
CA ASP A 176 16.57 6.46 -11.44
C ASP A 176 15.96 7.83 -11.16
N CYS A 177 15.32 8.00 -9.99
CA CYS A 177 14.64 9.25 -9.60
C CYS A 177 15.62 10.43 -9.49
N ARG A 178 15.28 11.56 -10.09
CA ARG A 178 16.12 12.78 -10.10
C ARG A 178 15.30 14.00 -9.66
N PRO A 179 15.95 15.02 -9.09
CA PRO A 179 15.32 16.32 -8.92
C PRO A 179 14.78 16.83 -10.27
N ASP A 180 13.66 17.52 -10.21
CA ASP A 180 12.90 18.07 -11.34
C ASP A 180 12.21 17.04 -12.26
N ASP A 181 12.36 15.72 -12.04
CA ASP A 181 11.45 14.76 -12.65
C ASP A 181 10.00 15.08 -12.23
N GLU A 182 9.05 14.92 -13.15
CA GLU A 182 7.66 15.29 -12.90
C GLU A 182 6.79 14.03 -12.69
N PHE A 183 5.78 14.18 -11.87
CA PHE A 183 4.76 13.13 -11.69
C PHE A 183 3.36 13.72 -11.74
N SER A 184 2.40 12.93 -12.17
CA SER A 184 0.99 13.15 -11.93
C SER A 184 0.31 11.87 -11.45
N ILE A 185 -0.72 12.03 -10.63
CA ILE A 185 -1.48 10.90 -10.09
C ILE A 185 -2.95 11.30 -9.99
N LEU A 186 -3.81 10.42 -10.45
CA LEU A 186 -5.27 10.52 -10.35
C LEU A 186 -5.76 9.24 -9.69
N TRP A 187 -6.55 9.36 -8.59
CA TRP A 187 -7.03 8.20 -7.84
C TRP A 187 -8.45 8.41 -7.34
N ASP A 188 -9.13 7.34 -7.02
CA ASP A 188 -10.45 7.40 -6.41
C ASP A 188 -10.38 7.24 -4.88
N SER A 189 -11.34 7.88 -4.19
CA SER A 189 -11.43 7.89 -2.74
C SER A 189 -12.88 7.80 -2.30
N TYR A 190 -13.12 7.21 -1.14
CA TYR A 190 -14.38 7.35 -0.43
C TYR A 190 -14.32 8.55 0.51
N VAL A 191 -15.38 9.36 0.49
CA VAL A 191 -15.59 10.47 1.43
C VAL A 191 -16.94 10.30 2.14
N ASP A 192 -17.03 10.79 3.37
CA ASP A 192 -18.27 10.84 4.10
C ASP A 192 -19.21 11.97 3.58
N LYS A 193 -20.34 12.16 4.27
CA LYS A 193 -21.32 13.22 3.95
C LYS A 193 -20.73 14.64 4.08
N ASP A 194 -19.73 14.81 4.92
CA ASP A 194 -19.07 16.08 5.22
C ASP A 194 -17.84 16.33 4.30
N GLY A 195 -17.54 15.38 3.41
CA GLY A 195 -16.42 15.44 2.46
C GLY A 195 -15.09 15.02 3.06
N VAL A 196 -15.08 14.46 4.26
CA VAL A 196 -13.87 13.92 4.89
C VAL A 196 -13.45 12.62 4.17
N VAL A 197 -12.20 12.53 3.79
CA VAL A 197 -11.66 11.33 3.13
C VAL A 197 -11.62 10.19 4.12
N LEU A 198 -12.35 9.13 3.80
CA LEU A 198 -12.39 7.89 4.58
C LEU A 198 -11.30 6.93 4.13
N LYS A 199 -11.16 6.73 2.80
CA LYS A 199 -10.22 5.78 2.23
C LYS A 199 -9.85 6.16 0.80
N ASP A 200 -8.56 6.09 0.47
CA ASP A 200 -8.07 6.06 -0.91
C ASP A 200 -8.14 4.62 -1.44
N ILE A 201 -8.48 4.43 -2.72
CA ILE A 201 -8.80 3.11 -3.26
C ILE A 201 -7.74 2.66 -4.27
N ASN A 202 -7.86 3.18 -5.52
CA ASN A 202 -6.98 2.79 -6.61
C ASN A 202 -6.49 4.01 -7.37
N ILE A 203 -5.28 3.93 -7.89
CA ILE A 203 -4.81 4.87 -8.90
C ILE A 203 -5.57 4.60 -10.20
N LEU A 204 -6.15 5.64 -10.79
CA LEU A 204 -6.87 5.58 -12.06
C LEU A 204 -5.97 5.96 -13.24
N ALA A 205 -5.09 6.94 -13.03
CA ALA A 205 -4.06 7.32 -13.98
C ALA A 205 -2.82 7.79 -13.23
N ALA A 206 -1.66 7.50 -13.78
CA ALA A 206 -0.37 7.94 -13.29
C ALA A 206 0.54 8.33 -14.46
N SER A 207 1.38 9.33 -14.25
CA SER A 207 2.47 9.64 -15.17
C SER A 207 3.76 9.96 -14.43
N TYR A 208 4.88 9.62 -15.04
CA TYR A 208 6.21 9.98 -14.57
C TYR A 208 7.05 10.44 -15.76
N THR A 209 7.54 11.68 -15.69
CA THR A 209 8.33 12.30 -16.75
C THR A 209 9.76 12.50 -16.30
N ARG A 210 10.71 11.99 -17.07
CA ARG A 210 12.13 12.09 -16.83
C ARG A 210 12.84 12.45 -18.13
N SER A 211 13.70 13.49 -18.09
CA SER A 211 14.49 13.91 -19.25
C SER A 211 13.65 14.12 -20.52
N GLY A 212 12.43 14.64 -20.36
CA GLY A 212 11.49 14.89 -21.46
C GLY A 212 10.74 13.66 -21.97
N TYR A 213 10.99 12.48 -21.38
CA TYR A 213 10.26 11.25 -21.70
C TYR A 213 9.23 10.94 -20.63
N THR A 214 7.95 10.79 -21.03
CA THR A 214 6.83 10.52 -20.12
C THR A 214 6.42 9.06 -20.23
N HIS A 215 6.32 8.40 -19.08
CA HIS A 215 5.68 7.10 -18.93
C HIS A 215 4.28 7.32 -18.35
N ASN A 216 3.26 6.85 -19.06
CA ASN A 216 1.87 6.92 -18.63
C ASN A 216 1.35 5.54 -18.25
N ALA A 217 0.40 5.53 -17.33
CA ALA A 217 -0.31 4.32 -16.90
C ALA A 217 -1.77 4.66 -16.65
N PHE A 218 -2.67 3.92 -17.30
CA PHE A 218 -4.11 4.09 -17.20
C PHE A 218 -4.72 2.79 -16.68
N TYR A 219 -5.43 2.87 -15.56
CA TYR A 219 -6.17 1.73 -15.05
C TYR A 219 -7.35 1.43 -15.94
N TYR A 220 -7.49 0.20 -16.34
CA TYR A 220 -8.65 -0.28 -17.08
C TYR A 220 -9.08 -1.65 -16.56
N LYS A 221 -10.36 -1.76 -16.22
CA LYS A 221 -10.99 -3.01 -15.81
C LYS A 221 -11.75 -3.58 -16.98
N THR A 222 -11.35 -4.77 -17.45
CA THR A 222 -12.05 -5.45 -18.52
C THR A 222 -13.41 -5.96 -18.05
N PRO A 223 -14.41 -6.14 -18.93
CA PRO A 223 -15.70 -6.71 -18.57
C PRO A 223 -15.63 -8.09 -17.89
N ASP A 224 -14.54 -8.83 -18.09
CA ASP A 224 -14.26 -10.11 -17.41
C ASP A 224 -13.87 -9.92 -15.93
N GLY A 225 -13.80 -8.66 -15.45
CA GLY A 225 -13.47 -8.32 -14.06
C GLY A 225 -11.99 -8.14 -13.76
N ASN A 226 -11.08 -8.36 -14.72
CA ASN A 226 -9.64 -8.15 -14.56
C ASN A 226 -9.28 -6.69 -14.74
N GLY A 227 -8.71 -6.06 -13.69
CA GLY A 227 -8.18 -4.69 -13.73
C GLY A 227 -6.67 -4.70 -13.89
N ASN A 228 -6.14 -3.84 -14.76
CA ASN A 228 -4.70 -3.70 -14.96
C ASN A 228 -4.34 -2.29 -15.43
N TYR A 229 -3.03 -1.95 -15.43
CA TYR A 229 -2.52 -0.69 -15.95
C TYR A 229 -1.96 -0.88 -17.36
N TYR A 230 -2.37 0.01 -18.26
CA TYR A 230 -1.96 0.01 -19.66
C TYR A 230 -1.36 1.37 -20.04
N ASP A 231 -0.39 1.37 -20.94
CA ASP A 231 0.15 2.58 -21.55
C ASP A 231 -0.79 3.15 -22.63
N GLU A 232 -0.36 4.15 -23.36
CA GLU A 232 -1.14 4.81 -24.41
C GLU A 232 -1.54 3.87 -25.55
N ASN A 233 -0.78 2.80 -25.77
CA ASN A 233 -0.97 1.85 -26.87
C ASN A 233 -1.85 0.65 -26.44
N GLY A 234 -2.18 0.54 -25.15
CA GLY A 234 -2.86 -0.64 -24.59
C GLY A 234 -1.88 -1.77 -24.24
N ASP A 235 -0.58 -1.51 -24.22
CA ASP A 235 0.40 -2.43 -23.68
C ASP A 235 0.41 -2.34 -22.15
N SER A 236 0.49 -3.50 -21.48
CA SER A 236 0.57 -3.51 -20.02
C SER A 236 1.83 -2.78 -19.53
N VAL A 237 1.65 -1.80 -18.65
CA VAL A 237 2.77 -1.10 -17.97
C VAL A 237 3.52 -2.10 -17.08
N GLU A 238 2.84 -3.10 -16.61
CA GLU A 238 3.47 -4.18 -15.87
C GLU A 238 4.25 -5.09 -16.83
N ALA A 239 5.58 -5.06 -16.75
CA ALA A 239 6.40 -6.03 -17.46
C ALA A 239 6.44 -7.38 -16.74
N VAL A 240 6.77 -8.42 -17.52
CA VAL A 240 6.95 -9.79 -17.00
C VAL A 240 7.95 -9.83 -15.85
N PHE A 241 8.98 -8.96 -15.89
CA PHE A 241 10.04 -8.91 -14.88
C PHE A 241 10.18 -7.52 -14.26
N LEU A 242 10.52 -7.49 -12.95
CA LEU A 242 10.98 -6.27 -12.28
C LEU A 242 12.30 -5.81 -12.91
N LYS A 243 12.56 -4.51 -12.86
CA LYS A 243 13.80 -3.90 -13.36
C LYS A 243 15.05 -4.28 -12.54
N ALA A 244 14.86 -4.52 -11.24
CA ALA A 244 15.91 -4.96 -10.33
C ALA A 244 15.36 -5.97 -9.29
N PRO A 245 16.18 -6.97 -8.87
CA PRO A 245 15.75 -7.98 -7.89
C PRO A 245 15.88 -7.54 -6.43
N LEU A 246 16.42 -6.36 -6.16
CA LEU A 246 16.64 -5.83 -4.80
C LEU A 246 16.90 -4.33 -4.83
N ASN A 247 16.81 -3.69 -3.67
CA ASN A 247 17.35 -2.35 -3.47
C ASN A 247 18.88 -2.44 -3.31
N TYR A 248 19.64 -1.79 -4.16
CA TYR A 248 21.10 -1.85 -4.22
C TYR A 248 21.75 -0.46 -4.19
N ARG A 249 23.00 -0.40 -3.73
CA ARG A 249 23.78 0.86 -3.69
C ARG A 249 24.33 1.24 -5.07
N ARG A 250 24.86 0.22 -5.79
CA ARG A 250 25.44 0.37 -7.13
C ARG A 250 25.58 -0.99 -7.80
N ILE A 251 25.69 -0.98 -9.11
CA ILE A 251 26.15 -2.15 -9.86
C ILE A 251 27.68 -2.19 -9.78
N SER A 252 28.22 -3.24 -9.18
CA SER A 252 29.68 -3.43 -9.01
C SER A 252 30.32 -4.15 -10.19
N SER A 253 29.54 -4.91 -10.98
CA SER A 253 29.99 -5.54 -12.21
C SER A 253 28.85 -5.76 -13.18
N TYR A 254 29.08 -5.43 -14.43
CA TYR A 254 28.12 -5.60 -15.53
C TYR A 254 28.29 -6.93 -16.25
N PHE A 255 27.27 -7.33 -17.00
CA PHE A 255 27.33 -8.46 -17.92
C PHE A 255 28.43 -8.23 -18.97
N THR A 256 29.33 -9.20 -19.10
CA THR A 256 30.40 -9.17 -20.13
C THR A 256 30.86 -10.57 -20.48
N ARG A 257 31.25 -10.77 -21.71
CA ARG A 257 31.82 -12.06 -22.17
C ARG A 257 33.31 -12.18 -21.86
N LYS A 258 34.02 -11.10 -21.50
CA LYS A 258 35.46 -11.09 -21.20
C LYS A 258 35.74 -10.11 -20.05
N ARG A 259 36.03 -10.65 -18.84
CA ARG A 259 36.43 -9.91 -17.64
C ARG A 259 37.60 -10.59 -16.97
N TYR A 260 38.53 -9.80 -16.45
CA TYR A 260 39.57 -10.32 -15.56
C TYR A 260 38.96 -10.65 -14.20
N HIS A 261 39.03 -11.92 -13.78
CA HIS A 261 38.40 -12.39 -12.55
C HIS A 261 39.31 -12.06 -11.34
N PRO A 262 38.84 -11.28 -10.33
CA PRO A 262 39.69 -10.78 -9.25
C PRO A 262 40.30 -11.88 -8.37
N ILE A 263 39.56 -12.98 -8.14
CA ILE A 263 40.01 -14.10 -7.31
C ILE A 263 40.84 -15.09 -8.15
N LEU A 264 40.32 -15.48 -9.31
CA LEU A 264 40.94 -16.54 -10.14
C LEU A 264 42.10 -16.03 -11.02
N LYS A 265 42.34 -14.71 -11.06
CA LYS A 265 43.43 -14.05 -11.78
C LYS A 265 43.53 -14.46 -13.27
N LYS A 266 42.40 -14.72 -13.92
CA LYS A 266 42.30 -15.07 -15.34
C LYS A 266 41.07 -14.45 -16.00
N TYR A 267 41.12 -14.30 -17.32
CA TYR A 267 39.96 -13.81 -18.08
C TYR A 267 38.88 -14.89 -18.16
N ARG A 268 37.66 -14.50 -17.84
CA ARG A 268 36.47 -15.35 -18.00
C ARG A 268 35.22 -14.48 -18.18
N PRO A 269 34.15 -15.02 -18.76
CA PRO A 269 32.90 -14.29 -18.87
C PRO A 269 32.26 -14.06 -17.48
N HIS A 270 31.64 -12.90 -17.31
CA HIS A 270 30.68 -12.59 -16.25
C HIS A 270 29.29 -12.56 -16.88
N LEU A 271 28.54 -13.65 -16.75
CA LEU A 271 27.24 -13.84 -17.41
C LEU A 271 26.06 -13.37 -16.52
N GLY A 272 26.33 -12.38 -15.68
CA GLY A 272 25.37 -11.78 -14.74
C GLY A 272 25.66 -10.32 -14.48
N ILE A 273 24.95 -9.78 -13.49
CA ILE A 273 25.11 -8.44 -12.95
C ILE A 273 25.35 -8.58 -11.46
N ASP A 274 26.40 -7.94 -10.95
CA ASP A 274 26.69 -7.93 -9.52
C ASP A 274 26.10 -6.66 -8.91
N TYR A 275 25.04 -6.80 -8.11
CA TYR A 275 24.40 -5.73 -7.35
C TYR A 275 25.02 -5.64 -5.94
N ALA A 276 25.78 -4.58 -5.67
CA ALA A 276 26.37 -4.34 -4.35
C ALA A 276 25.32 -3.85 -3.36
N ALA A 277 25.07 -4.62 -2.31
CA ALA A 277 24.14 -4.29 -1.25
C ALA A 277 24.62 -4.84 0.09
N PRO A 278 24.19 -4.29 1.24
CA PRO A 278 24.53 -4.83 2.55
C PRO A 278 24.10 -6.28 2.71
N ARG A 279 24.87 -7.05 3.50
CA ARG A 279 24.45 -8.41 3.87
C ARG A 279 23.09 -8.37 4.57
N GLY A 280 22.17 -9.25 4.18
CA GLY A 280 20.84 -9.31 4.73
C GLY A 280 19.80 -8.48 3.97
N THR A 281 20.19 -7.69 2.97
CA THR A 281 19.23 -6.99 2.10
C THR A 281 18.29 -8.01 1.46
N PRO A 282 16.96 -7.80 1.51
CA PRO A 282 15.99 -8.69 0.88
C PRO A 282 16.17 -8.75 -0.64
N ILE A 283 16.05 -9.96 -1.19
CA ILE A 283 16.09 -10.24 -2.63
C ILE A 283 14.71 -10.73 -3.04
N SER A 284 14.13 -10.12 -4.07
CA SER A 284 12.82 -10.46 -4.62
C SER A 284 12.94 -11.27 -5.91
N ALA A 285 11.96 -12.15 -6.14
CA ALA A 285 11.78 -12.79 -7.45
C ALA A 285 11.45 -11.70 -8.48
N ILE A 286 12.18 -11.67 -9.59
CA ILE A 286 11.94 -10.67 -10.65
C ILE A 286 10.62 -10.89 -11.39
N GLY A 287 10.06 -12.09 -11.34
CA GLY A 287 8.80 -12.45 -12.02
C GLY A 287 8.18 -13.69 -11.41
N ASP A 288 6.93 -13.96 -11.77
CA ASP A 288 6.21 -15.18 -11.42
C ASP A 288 6.99 -16.41 -11.93
N GLY A 289 7.01 -17.49 -11.16
CA GLY A 289 7.71 -18.69 -11.59
C GLY A 289 7.71 -19.84 -10.58
N VAL A 290 8.48 -20.86 -10.90
CA VAL A 290 8.68 -22.06 -10.08
C VAL A 290 10.14 -22.20 -9.73
N ILE A 291 10.45 -22.41 -8.46
CA ILE A 291 11.80 -22.67 -7.98
C ILE A 291 12.30 -24.03 -8.54
N THR A 292 13.35 -23.99 -9.33
CA THR A 292 13.98 -25.22 -9.88
C THR A 292 15.17 -25.68 -9.04
N ALA A 293 15.82 -24.76 -8.33
CA ALA A 293 16.87 -25.06 -7.37
C ALA A 293 16.89 -24.02 -6.24
N ALA A 294 17.13 -24.46 -5.01
CA ALA A 294 17.35 -23.65 -3.83
C ALA A 294 18.33 -24.36 -2.89
N GLY A 295 19.55 -23.82 -2.73
CA GLY A 295 20.56 -24.43 -1.89
C GLY A 295 22.00 -24.08 -2.31
N ARG A 296 22.97 -24.73 -1.67
CA ARG A 296 24.41 -24.51 -1.93
C ARG A 296 24.86 -25.19 -3.21
N ARG A 297 25.62 -24.46 -4.03
CA ARG A 297 26.21 -24.94 -5.30
C ARG A 297 27.72 -24.96 -5.23
N ARG A 298 28.31 -25.80 -6.09
CA ARG A 298 29.77 -25.97 -6.19
C ARG A 298 30.42 -25.21 -7.36
N ASP A 299 29.61 -24.51 -8.17
CA ASP A 299 30.05 -23.75 -9.35
C ASP A 299 30.58 -22.33 -9.06
N GLY A 300 30.75 -22.00 -7.77
CA GLY A 300 31.23 -20.72 -7.32
C GLY A 300 30.13 -19.74 -6.87
N LEU A 301 28.86 -19.97 -7.24
CA LEU A 301 27.72 -19.08 -6.87
C LEU A 301 27.28 -19.21 -5.39
N GLY A 302 27.85 -20.19 -4.65
CA GLY A 302 27.49 -20.38 -3.24
C GLY A 302 26.02 -20.78 -3.05
N THR A 303 25.38 -20.24 -2.04
CA THR A 303 23.92 -20.45 -1.84
C THR A 303 23.15 -19.72 -2.93
N THR A 304 22.34 -20.45 -3.67
CA THR A 304 21.72 -19.97 -4.92
C THR A 304 20.27 -20.40 -5.01
N ILE A 305 19.44 -19.52 -5.56
CA ILE A 305 18.07 -19.81 -6.00
C ILE A 305 18.03 -19.72 -7.53
N ILE A 306 17.30 -20.63 -8.17
CA ILE A 306 17.00 -20.58 -9.60
C ILE A 306 15.50 -20.70 -9.78
N ILE A 307 14.93 -19.73 -10.51
CA ILE A 307 13.48 -19.66 -10.82
C ILE A 307 13.32 -19.91 -12.32
N LYS A 308 12.42 -20.82 -12.68
CA LYS A 308 11.92 -20.99 -14.04
C LYS A 308 10.67 -20.12 -14.21
N HIS A 309 10.72 -19.19 -15.14
CA HIS A 309 9.63 -18.31 -15.53
C HIS A 309 8.90 -18.82 -16.79
N PRO A 310 7.74 -18.26 -17.14
CA PRO A 310 7.15 -18.43 -18.47
C PRO A 310 8.13 -18.04 -19.59
N ASN A 311 7.77 -18.36 -20.84
CA ASN A 311 8.54 -18.00 -22.05
C ASN A 311 10.02 -18.43 -22.02
N ASN A 312 10.30 -19.60 -21.41
CA ASN A 312 11.62 -20.25 -21.38
C ASN A 312 12.73 -19.45 -20.68
N HIS A 313 12.38 -18.47 -19.81
CA HIS A 313 13.34 -17.72 -19.02
C HIS A 313 13.67 -18.43 -17.71
N LYS A 314 14.92 -18.25 -17.23
CA LYS A 314 15.35 -18.63 -15.87
C LYS A 314 16.14 -17.50 -15.24
N SER A 315 15.80 -17.12 -14.01
CA SER A 315 16.60 -16.20 -13.21
C SER A 315 17.40 -16.95 -12.15
N TRP A 316 18.62 -16.46 -11.88
CA TRP A 316 19.57 -17.04 -10.95
C TRP A 316 19.97 -15.98 -9.94
N TYR A 317 20.01 -16.35 -8.67
CA TYR A 317 20.30 -15.46 -7.54
C TYR A 317 21.42 -16.11 -6.72
N GLY A 318 22.65 -15.65 -6.90
CA GLY A 318 23.86 -16.20 -6.28
C GLY A 318 24.33 -15.45 -5.04
N HIS A 319 25.25 -16.07 -4.30
CA HIS A 319 25.95 -15.55 -3.11
C HIS A 319 25.05 -15.26 -1.91
N LEU A 320 23.85 -15.88 -1.81
CA LEU A 320 22.89 -15.63 -0.75
C LEU A 320 23.43 -15.94 0.64
N SER A 321 23.08 -15.15 1.65
CA SER A 321 23.33 -15.48 3.06
C SER A 321 22.29 -16.45 3.62
N LYS A 322 21.04 -16.33 3.16
CA LYS A 322 19.90 -17.12 3.64
C LYS A 322 18.82 -17.19 2.56
N ILE A 323 18.16 -18.33 2.45
CA ILE A 323 16.94 -18.53 1.66
C ILE A 323 15.74 -18.19 2.54
N ALA A 324 14.73 -17.54 2.00
CA ALA A 324 13.52 -17.17 2.74
C ALA A 324 12.70 -18.43 3.12
N LYS A 325 11.93 -18.34 4.21
CA LYS A 325 11.08 -19.44 4.67
C LYS A 325 10.05 -19.81 3.60
N GLY A 326 9.89 -21.11 3.35
CA GLY A 326 8.95 -21.63 2.35
C GLY A 326 9.46 -21.61 0.90
N VAL A 327 10.66 -21.08 0.63
CA VAL A 327 11.28 -21.06 -0.70
C VAL A 327 12.09 -22.36 -0.89
N LEU A 328 11.45 -23.36 -1.47
CA LEU A 328 12.01 -24.70 -1.70
C LEU A 328 11.89 -25.07 -3.20
N ARG A 329 12.67 -26.04 -3.64
CA ARG A 329 12.51 -26.60 -4.99
C ARG A 329 11.07 -27.07 -5.20
N GLY A 330 10.43 -26.64 -6.31
CA GLY A 330 9.04 -26.92 -6.64
C GLY A 330 8.05 -25.84 -6.15
N SER A 331 8.43 -24.94 -5.23
CA SER A 331 7.57 -23.86 -4.77
C SER A 331 7.26 -22.88 -5.92
N ARG A 332 6.03 -22.39 -5.97
CA ARG A 332 5.64 -21.25 -6.80
C ARG A 332 5.99 -19.95 -6.07
N VAL A 333 6.48 -18.99 -6.81
CA VAL A 333 6.76 -17.63 -6.30
C VAL A 333 6.09 -16.59 -7.18
N LYS A 334 5.74 -15.47 -6.59
CA LYS A 334 5.17 -14.30 -7.26
C LYS A 334 6.25 -13.25 -7.50
N LYS A 335 6.06 -12.44 -8.57
CA LYS A 335 6.85 -11.24 -8.81
C LYS A 335 6.87 -10.35 -7.55
N GLY A 336 8.05 -9.86 -7.14
CA GLY A 336 8.22 -9.07 -5.92
C GLY A 336 8.31 -9.87 -4.62
N GLN A 337 7.99 -11.17 -4.62
CA GLN A 337 8.10 -11.99 -3.42
C GLN A 337 9.55 -12.11 -2.95
N VAL A 338 9.81 -11.84 -1.65
CA VAL A 338 11.13 -12.05 -1.05
C VAL A 338 11.47 -13.53 -1.04
N ILE A 339 12.57 -13.88 -1.70
CA ILE A 339 13.04 -15.26 -1.87
C ILE A 339 14.31 -15.59 -1.08
N GLY A 340 15.08 -14.57 -0.70
CA GLY A 340 16.33 -14.73 0.04
C GLY A 340 16.96 -13.41 0.43
N TYR A 341 18.20 -13.46 0.87
CA TYR A 341 18.89 -12.30 1.42
C TYR A 341 20.35 -12.25 0.91
N VAL A 342 20.82 -11.05 0.62
CA VAL A 342 22.20 -10.79 0.16
C VAL A 342 23.22 -11.37 1.13
N GLY A 343 24.25 -12.01 0.58
CA GLY A 343 25.36 -12.56 1.32
C GLY A 343 26.70 -12.40 0.60
N ALA A 344 27.62 -13.29 0.92
CA ALA A 344 28.95 -13.39 0.29
C ALA A 344 29.39 -14.86 0.28
N THR A 345 28.46 -15.81 0.02
CA THR A 345 28.78 -17.25 -0.02
C THR A 345 29.38 -17.63 -1.38
N GLY A 346 30.21 -18.64 -1.40
CA GLY A 346 30.91 -19.09 -2.64
C GLY A 346 32.11 -18.21 -2.99
N LEU A 347 32.33 -17.93 -4.27
CA LEU A 347 33.44 -17.11 -4.78
C LEU A 347 33.08 -15.63 -4.83
N ALA A 348 32.89 -15.01 -3.66
CA ALA A 348 32.55 -13.61 -3.50
C ALA A 348 33.65 -12.87 -2.74
N THR A 349 33.97 -11.65 -3.13
CA THR A 349 34.95 -10.75 -2.44
C THR A 349 34.31 -9.86 -1.38
N GLY A 350 32.97 -9.77 -1.36
CA GLY A 350 32.21 -8.96 -0.41
C GLY A 350 30.70 -9.15 -0.64
N PRO A 351 29.85 -8.54 0.20
CA PRO A 351 28.40 -8.71 0.07
C PRO A 351 27.86 -8.12 -1.24
N HIS A 352 27.25 -8.97 -2.05
CA HIS A 352 26.58 -8.62 -3.29
C HIS A 352 25.64 -9.75 -3.74
N LEU A 353 24.75 -9.46 -4.68
CA LEU A 353 23.97 -10.44 -5.43
C LEU A 353 24.59 -10.62 -6.82
N ASP A 354 25.01 -11.84 -7.19
CA ASP A 354 25.25 -12.21 -8.59
C ASP A 354 23.89 -12.62 -9.19
N PHE A 355 23.32 -11.72 -10.01
CA PHE A 355 22.04 -11.96 -10.68
C PHE A 355 22.24 -12.28 -12.15
N ARG A 356 21.59 -13.35 -12.62
CA ARG A 356 21.68 -13.77 -14.03
C ARG A 356 20.31 -14.07 -14.59
N LEU A 357 20.11 -13.69 -15.86
CA LEU A 357 18.93 -14.09 -16.63
C LEU A 357 19.37 -14.97 -17.80
N GLN A 358 18.70 -16.10 -17.94
CA GLN A 358 18.88 -17.06 -19.04
C GLN A 358 17.61 -17.08 -19.89
N ASN A 359 17.76 -16.99 -21.20
CA ASN A 359 16.69 -17.22 -22.17
C ASN A 359 17.05 -18.49 -22.97
N GLY A 360 16.20 -19.51 -22.86
CA GLY A 360 16.53 -20.84 -23.39
C GLY A 360 17.80 -21.40 -22.73
N LYS A 361 18.85 -21.59 -23.54
CA LYS A 361 20.17 -22.09 -23.08
C LYS A 361 21.20 -20.95 -22.89
N THR A 362 20.89 -19.70 -23.24
CA THR A 362 21.85 -18.60 -23.29
C THR A 362 21.63 -17.58 -22.20
N PHE A 363 22.67 -17.18 -21.47
CA PHE A 363 22.63 -16.04 -20.58
C PHE A 363 22.58 -14.73 -21.37
N VAL A 364 21.70 -13.82 -20.97
CA VAL A 364 21.45 -12.54 -21.64
C VAL A 364 21.77 -11.38 -20.71
N ASN A 365 22.12 -10.22 -21.30
CA ASN A 365 22.28 -9.00 -20.51
C ASN A 365 20.89 -8.49 -20.08
N PHE A 366 20.59 -8.65 -18.80
CA PHE A 366 19.31 -8.28 -18.22
C PHE A 366 18.99 -6.78 -18.37
N LEU A 367 20.00 -5.92 -18.23
CA LEU A 367 19.81 -4.46 -18.37
C LEU A 367 19.52 -3.99 -19.81
N ALA A 368 19.88 -4.81 -20.79
CA ALA A 368 19.62 -4.52 -22.20
C ALA A 368 18.34 -5.17 -22.73
N LEU A 369 17.66 -5.96 -21.88
CA LEU A 369 16.45 -6.67 -22.28
C LEU A 369 15.27 -5.67 -22.36
N LYS A 370 14.64 -5.56 -23.53
CA LYS A 370 13.33 -4.94 -23.64
C LYS A 370 12.32 -5.89 -22.98
N MET A 371 11.75 -5.44 -21.87
CA MET A 371 10.80 -6.26 -21.11
C MET A 371 9.48 -6.34 -21.88
N PRO A 372 8.99 -7.53 -22.24
CA PRO A 372 7.66 -7.64 -22.83
C PRO A 372 6.59 -7.29 -21.80
N PRO A 373 5.45 -6.68 -22.22
CA PRO A 373 4.31 -6.46 -21.35
C PRO A 373 3.78 -7.80 -20.82
N SER A 374 3.32 -7.82 -19.55
CA SER A 374 2.88 -9.06 -18.91
C SER A 374 1.51 -9.51 -19.43
N HIS A 375 0.60 -8.57 -19.62
CA HIS A 375 -0.80 -8.79 -19.99
C HIS A 375 -1.26 -7.73 -20.99
N PRO A 376 -0.96 -7.88 -22.30
CA PRO A 376 -1.46 -6.91 -23.29
C PRO A 376 -2.99 -6.92 -23.30
N LEU A 377 -3.59 -5.73 -23.52
CA LEU A 377 -5.03 -5.59 -23.59
C LEU A 377 -5.56 -6.38 -24.80
N PRO A 378 -6.54 -7.28 -24.61
CA PRO A 378 -7.16 -7.98 -25.73
C PRO A 378 -7.78 -7.00 -26.74
N GLU A 379 -7.58 -7.23 -28.03
CA GLU A 379 -8.00 -6.36 -29.13
C GLU A 379 -9.48 -5.97 -29.04
N LYS A 380 -10.35 -6.93 -28.64
CA LYS A 380 -11.78 -6.69 -28.45
C LYS A 380 -12.14 -5.58 -27.46
N TYR A 381 -11.23 -5.21 -26.55
CA TYR A 381 -11.43 -4.14 -25.54
C TYR A 381 -10.73 -2.83 -25.89
N GLN A 382 -9.92 -2.79 -26.95
CA GLN A 382 -9.11 -1.64 -27.31
C GLN A 382 -9.95 -0.37 -27.48
N LYS A 383 -11.08 -0.45 -28.19
CA LYS A 383 -11.98 0.71 -28.40
C LYS A 383 -12.53 1.29 -27.10
N ASN A 384 -12.92 0.45 -26.16
CA ASN A 384 -13.46 0.89 -24.87
C ASN A 384 -12.35 1.50 -23.99
N PHE A 385 -11.16 0.89 -24.03
CA PHE A 385 -9.98 1.42 -23.38
C PHE A 385 -9.61 2.82 -23.88
N GLU A 386 -9.61 3.03 -25.20
CA GLU A 386 -9.34 4.34 -25.81
C GLU A 386 -10.27 5.44 -25.26
N VAL A 387 -11.56 5.14 -25.09
CA VAL A 387 -12.51 6.09 -24.50
C VAL A 387 -12.16 6.38 -23.03
N ALA A 388 -11.87 5.36 -22.25
CA ALA A 388 -11.50 5.50 -20.83
C ALA A 388 -10.17 6.28 -20.69
N LYS A 389 -9.16 5.90 -21.45
CA LYS A 389 -7.84 6.56 -21.50
C LYS A 389 -7.97 8.04 -21.78
N ASN A 390 -8.68 8.42 -22.87
CA ASN A 390 -8.83 9.82 -23.26
C ASN A 390 -9.51 10.66 -22.19
N MET A 391 -10.51 10.09 -21.48
CA MET A 391 -11.15 10.77 -20.34
C MET A 391 -10.20 10.94 -19.15
N LEU A 392 -9.37 9.93 -18.87
CA LEU A 392 -8.37 10.00 -17.79
C LEU A 392 -7.29 11.03 -18.14
N MET A 393 -6.78 11.04 -19.38
CA MET A 393 -5.82 12.05 -19.87
C MET A 393 -6.37 13.47 -19.71
N GLU A 394 -7.57 13.72 -20.25
CA GLU A 394 -8.21 15.04 -20.13
C GLU A 394 -8.40 15.46 -18.65
N THR A 395 -8.68 14.50 -17.76
CA THR A 395 -8.82 14.77 -16.33
C THR A 395 -7.46 15.09 -15.70
N THR A 396 -6.42 14.35 -16.09
CA THR A 396 -5.04 14.56 -15.61
C THR A 396 -4.48 15.92 -16.07
N ASP A 397 -4.79 16.35 -17.29
CA ASP A 397 -4.35 17.65 -17.82
C ASP A 397 -4.93 18.84 -17.02
N ASN A 398 -6.08 18.66 -16.41
CA ASN A 398 -6.73 19.65 -15.55
C ASN A 398 -6.23 19.65 -14.09
N LEU A 399 -5.22 18.84 -13.76
CA LEU A 399 -4.63 18.84 -12.41
C LEU A 399 -3.81 20.13 -12.19
N LYS A 400 -3.98 20.68 -11.00
CA LYS A 400 -3.21 21.84 -10.57
C LYS A 400 -1.89 21.41 -9.94
N PRO A 401 -0.76 22.05 -10.30
CA PRO A 401 0.52 21.72 -9.69
C PRO A 401 0.55 22.07 -8.20
N GLY A 402 1.01 21.14 -7.38
CA GLY A 402 1.31 21.38 -5.97
C GLY A 402 0.11 21.34 -5.02
N GLU A 403 -1.10 21.05 -5.51
CA GLU A 403 -2.31 20.92 -4.68
C GLU A 403 -3.16 19.71 -5.08
N ILE A 404 -4.01 19.23 -4.14
CA ILE A 404 -4.99 18.19 -4.44
C ILE A 404 -6.19 18.81 -5.16
N THR A 405 -6.47 18.31 -6.36
CA THR A 405 -7.68 18.65 -7.12
C THR A 405 -8.77 17.60 -6.85
N PHE A 406 -10.00 18.06 -6.62
CA PHE A 406 -11.16 17.21 -6.37
C PHE A 406 -12.13 17.27 -7.55
N PHE A 407 -12.52 16.09 -8.08
CA PHE A 407 -13.49 15.99 -9.16
C PHE A 407 -14.78 15.32 -8.63
N GLN A 408 -15.85 16.12 -8.52
CA GLN A 408 -17.15 15.66 -7.99
C GLN A 408 -18.30 15.66 -9.01
N ASN A 409 -18.05 16.05 -10.28
CA ASN A 409 -19.06 16.38 -11.28
C ASN A 409 -19.48 15.19 -12.18
N LYS A 410 -20.41 15.48 -13.15
CA LYS A 410 -20.84 14.57 -14.23
C LYS A 410 -19.67 13.82 -14.89
N LYS A 411 -18.49 14.45 -14.99
CA LYS A 411 -17.25 13.89 -15.53
C LYS A 411 -16.75 12.70 -14.71
N ALA A 412 -16.74 12.82 -13.36
CA ALA A 412 -16.41 11.72 -12.46
C ALA A 412 -17.41 10.56 -12.57
N ARG A 413 -18.73 10.87 -12.67
CA ARG A 413 -19.77 9.84 -12.87
C ARG A 413 -19.60 9.07 -14.18
N LYS A 414 -19.19 9.77 -15.24
CA LYS A 414 -18.94 9.13 -16.54
C LYS A 414 -17.69 8.27 -16.53
N LEU A 415 -16.62 8.69 -15.78
CA LEU A 415 -15.46 7.83 -15.54
C LEU A 415 -15.86 6.56 -14.77
N TYR A 416 -16.68 6.67 -13.71
CA TYR A 416 -17.14 5.49 -12.97
C TYR A 416 -18.01 4.53 -13.77
N SER A 417 -18.74 5.01 -14.78
CA SER A 417 -19.52 4.12 -15.66
C SER A 417 -18.68 3.28 -16.61
N LEU A 418 -17.35 3.52 -16.66
CA LEU A 418 -16.40 2.76 -17.46
C LEU A 418 -15.67 1.66 -16.65
N TYR A 419 -15.86 1.64 -15.33
CA TYR A 419 -15.30 0.70 -14.37
C TYR A 419 -16.39 -0.03 -13.60
#